data_cea85c2b688cf72fc1cf576d2c30aeae
#
_entry.id   cea85c2b688cf72fc1cf576d2c30aeae
#
_cell.length_a   1.000
_cell.length_b   1.000
_cell.length_c   1.000
_cell.angle_alpha   90.00
_cell.angle_beta   90.00
_cell.angle_gamma   90.00
#
_symmetry.space_group_name_H-M   'P 1'
#
loop_
_entity.id
_entity.type
_entity.pdbx_description
1 polymer ?
#
loop_
_entity_poly.entity_id
_entity_poly.type
_entity_poly.pdbx_seq_one_letter_code
_entity_poly.pdbx_strand_id
1 'polypeptide(L)'
;MPYRFLLLFVFCCNGLFAQTTVKLKIIPADRDSGFLAKDFSYRKTFNDTLARTVEMKSLLRKLYQQGYLEASFTDFIYDEELLTAGLFIGTQWDWANLRYQAADEVILQKIGFREKFYNGKPFRPDEITQLLDELLNYCENNGYPFAAVRLDSFSINEQKQLNAGIYITKNDLITIDSIVVKGDASISNKFLSNYLGFRLPDIYQEDAVSAITSRLSELPFLSEERSSQIQFRDKTATIFLNLKKRNASNFDFILGVLPNSSTTGKLLVTGEGQLNLNNPFGRGET
;
A
#
# COMPACT_ATOMS: atom_id res chain seq x y z
N MET A 1 38.70 -69.18 7.98
CA MET A 1 39.00 -67.76 8.06
C MET A 1 37.69 -67.04 8.35
N PRO A 2 37.48 -66.43 9.53
CA PRO A 2 36.23 -65.78 9.88
C PRO A 2 36.34 -64.27 9.62
N TYR A 3 35.40 -63.70 8.87
CA TYR A 3 35.27 -62.28 8.63
C TYR A 3 34.69 -61.59 9.87
N ARG A 4 35.48 -60.71 10.49
CA ARG A 4 35.05 -59.81 11.56
C ARG A 4 34.27 -58.66 10.94
N PHE A 5 32.95 -58.61 11.21
CA PHE A 5 32.08 -57.47 10.92
C PHE A 5 32.36 -56.39 11.97
N LEU A 6 32.96 -55.27 11.55
CA LEU A 6 33.17 -54.08 12.36
C LEU A 6 31.93 -53.22 12.25
N LEU A 7 31.05 -53.25 13.26
CA LEU A 7 29.86 -52.40 13.38
C LEU A 7 30.33 -51.02 13.85
N LEU A 8 30.39 -50.08 12.92
CA LEU A 8 30.67 -48.66 13.21
C LEU A 8 29.40 -48.00 13.74
N PHE A 9 29.34 -47.81 15.08
CA PHE A 9 28.24 -47.09 15.76
C PHE A 9 28.49 -45.60 15.56
N VAL A 10 27.81 -44.97 14.58
CA VAL A 10 27.79 -43.52 14.39
C VAL A 10 26.84 -42.96 15.41
N PHE A 11 27.41 -42.40 16.51
CA PHE A 11 26.70 -41.64 17.54
C PHE A 11 26.35 -40.29 16.90
N CYS A 12 25.14 -40.11 16.35
CA CYS A 12 24.59 -38.83 16.02
C CYS A 12 24.31 -38.05 17.33
N CYS A 13 25.28 -37.26 17.74
CA CYS A 13 25.03 -36.20 18.75
C CYS A 13 24.08 -35.17 18.14
N ASN A 14 22.78 -35.42 18.27
CA ASN A 14 21.80 -34.33 18.17
C ASN A 14 22.05 -33.40 19.34
N GLY A 15 22.83 -32.35 19.13
CA GLY A 15 22.92 -31.22 20.01
C GLY A 15 21.53 -30.62 20.14
N LEU A 16 20.83 -30.93 21.21
CA LEU A 16 19.66 -30.17 21.66
C LEU A 16 20.18 -28.77 21.99
N PHE A 17 20.16 -27.87 21.00
CA PHE A 17 20.22 -26.43 21.30
C PHE A 17 18.95 -26.12 22.08
N ALA A 18 19.08 -26.11 23.41
CA ALA A 18 18.06 -25.54 24.27
C ALA A 18 17.88 -24.08 23.83
N GLN A 19 16.80 -23.80 23.13
CA GLN A 19 16.41 -22.42 22.83
C GLN A 19 16.10 -21.76 24.17
N THR A 20 17.02 -20.93 24.65
CA THR A 20 16.81 -20.14 25.84
C THR A 20 15.68 -19.16 25.59
N THR A 21 14.51 -19.43 26.15
CA THR A 21 13.36 -18.54 26.03
C THR A 21 13.51 -17.39 27.01
N VAL A 22 13.40 -16.16 26.52
CA VAL A 22 13.41 -14.95 27.35
C VAL A 22 11.99 -14.50 27.68
N LYS A 23 11.80 -13.99 28.88
CA LYS A 23 10.50 -13.61 29.44
C LYS A 23 10.40 -12.11 29.65
N LEU A 24 9.17 -11.60 29.59
CA LEU A 24 8.83 -10.19 29.82
C LEU A 24 7.70 -10.09 30.86
N LYS A 25 7.92 -9.28 31.89
CA LYS A 25 6.91 -8.87 32.85
C LYS A 25 6.83 -7.34 32.82
N ILE A 26 5.64 -6.78 32.54
CA ILE A 26 5.43 -5.35 32.58
C ILE A 26 4.56 -5.01 33.77
N ILE A 27 5.00 -4.02 34.55
CA ILE A 27 4.31 -3.53 35.72
C ILE A 27 3.92 -2.08 35.48
N PRO A 28 2.61 -1.76 35.37
CA PRO A 28 2.17 -0.36 35.28
C PRO A 28 2.59 0.40 36.55
N ALA A 29 3.15 1.60 36.37
CA ALA A 29 3.60 2.45 37.44
C ALA A 29 2.49 3.36 38.02
N ASP A 30 1.53 3.73 37.16
CA ASP A 30 0.49 4.72 37.44
C ASP A 30 -0.95 4.22 37.21
N ARG A 31 -1.11 2.93 36.92
CA ARG A 31 -2.40 2.26 36.69
C ARG A 31 -2.49 0.92 37.38
N ASP A 32 -3.70 0.40 37.56
CA ASP A 32 -3.91 -0.95 37.99
C ASP A 32 -3.40 -1.99 36.97
N SER A 33 -2.89 -3.11 37.42
CA SER A 33 -2.39 -4.20 36.58
C SER A 33 -3.44 -4.77 35.62
N GLY A 34 -4.73 -4.66 35.96
CA GLY A 34 -5.85 -5.04 35.13
C GLY A 34 -5.99 -4.22 33.83
N PHE A 35 -5.49 -2.97 33.83
CA PHE A 35 -5.54 -2.11 32.66
C PHE A 35 -4.84 -2.71 31.45
N LEU A 36 -3.62 -3.23 31.62
CA LEU A 36 -2.88 -3.87 30.53
C LEU A 36 -3.55 -5.16 30.04
N ALA A 37 -4.13 -5.93 30.96
CA ALA A 37 -4.75 -7.20 30.59
C ALA A 37 -6.02 -7.01 29.77
N LYS A 38 -6.75 -5.93 30.00
CA LYS A 38 -8.03 -5.65 29.32
C LYS A 38 -7.83 -5.07 27.92
N ASP A 39 -7.00 -4.03 27.81
CA ASP A 39 -6.97 -3.19 26.61
C ASP A 39 -5.65 -3.28 25.82
N PHE A 40 -4.55 -3.73 26.50
CA PHE A 40 -3.19 -3.72 25.95
C PHE A 40 -2.43 -5.02 26.20
N SER A 41 -3.02 -6.15 25.80
CA SER A 41 -2.35 -7.43 25.98
C SER A 41 -1.01 -7.49 25.22
N TYR A 42 -0.01 -8.14 25.84
CA TYR A 42 1.31 -8.34 25.26
C TYR A 42 1.78 -9.80 25.47
N ARG A 43 2.69 -10.24 24.62
CA ARG A 43 3.30 -11.57 24.74
C ARG A 43 4.34 -11.58 25.86
N LYS A 44 4.37 -12.67 26.63
CA LYS A 44 5.24 -12.78 27.83
C LYS A 44 6.49 -13.61 27.60
N THR A 45 6.56 -14.42 26.54
CA THR A 45 7.68 -15.36 26.27
C THR A 45 8.13 -15.21 24.84
N PHE A 46 9.44 -15.21 24.60
CA PHE A 46 10.08 -14.96 23.31
C PHE A 46 11.26 -15.87 23.10
N ASN A 47 11.64 -16.10 21.86
CA ASN A 47 12.79 -16.92 21.49
C ASN A 47 14.13 -16.20 21.68
N ASP A 48 14.11 -14.87 21.70
CA ASP A 48 15.31 -14.03 21.86
C ASP A 48 14.98 -12.64 22.42
N THR A 49 16.02 -11.90 22.76
CA THR A 49 15.91 -10.54 23.33
C THR A 49 15.43 -9.50 22.31
N LEU A 50 15.69 -9.72 21.01
CA LEU A 50 15.24 -8.83 19.96
C LEU A 50 13.71 -8.88 19.81
N ALA A 51 13.13 -10.09 19.75
CA ALA A 51 11.69 -10.29 19.70
C ALA A 51 10.98 -9.69 20.91
N ARG A 52 11.58 -9.81 22.12
CA ARG A 52 11.09 -9.15 23.34
C ARG A 52 11.09 -7.62 23.21
N THR A 53 12.17 -7.04 22.68
CA THR A 53 12.28 -5.59 22.48
C THR A 53 11.27 -5.08 21.43
N VAL A 54 11.04 -5.84 20.37
CA VAL A 54 10.02 -5.53 19.35
C VAL A 54 8.62 -5.51 19.97
N GLU A 55 8.31 -6.47 20.85
CA GLU A 55 7.02 -6.50 21.58
C GLU A 55 6.84 -5.26 22.47
N MET A 56 7.87 -4.87 23.22
CA MET A 56 7.83 -3.67 24.07
C MET A 56 7.56 -2.41 23.24
N LYS A 57 8.26 -2.25 22.11
CA LYS A 57 8.02 -1.14 21.18
C LYS A 57 6.61 -1.18 20.58
N SER A 58 6.10 -2.38 20.28
CA SER A 58 4.75 -2.57 19.80
C SER A 58 3.69 -2.15 20.82
N LEU A 59 3.91 -2.46 22.09
CA LEU A 59 3.02 -2.02 23.18
C LEU A 59 3.00 -0.50 23.32
N LEU A 60 4.16 0.17 23.30
CA LEU A 60 4.21 1.64 23.31
C LEU A 60 3.47 2.24 22.11
N ARG A 61 3.67 1.68 20.93
CA ARG A 61 2.95 2.13 19.73
C ARG A 61 1.44 2.03 19.89
N LYS A 62 0.93 0.91 20.44
CA LYS A 62 -0.50 0.74 20.73
C LYS A 62 -1.02 1.79 21.71
N LEU A 63 -0.23 2.12 22.74
CA LEU A 63 -0.58 3.17 23.71
C LEU A 63 -0.63 4.54 23.04
N TYR A 64 0.36 4.90 22.23
CA TYR A 64 0.38 6.16 21.48
C TYR A 64 -0.80 6.25 20.51
N GLN A 65 -1.14 5.17 19.81
CA GLN A 65 -2.31 5.09 18.93
C GLN A 65 -3.64 5.33 19.65
N GLN A 66 -3.69 5.07 20.94
CA GLN A 66 -4.87 5.34 21.78
C GLN A 66 -4.79 6.69 22.52
N GLY A 67 -3.80 7.52 22.21
CA GLY A 67 -3.66 8.85 22.78
C GLY A 67 -2.89 8.94 24.09
N TYR A 68 -2.24 7.87 24.55
CA TYR A 68 -1.37 7.89 25.74
C TYR A 68 0.04 8.34 25.35
N LEU A 69 0.20 9.62 25.01
CA LEU A 69 1.43 10.16 24.42
C LEU A 69 2.61 10.25 25.39
N GLU A 70 2.36 10.20 26.70
CA GLU A 70 3.37 10.22 27.74
C GLU A 70 3.91 8.81 28.07
N ALA A 71 3.35 7.74 27.47
CA ALA A 71 3.69 6.37 27.80
C ALA A 71 5.17 6.09 27.56
N SER A 72 5.83 5.51 28.57
CA SER A 72 7.26 5.20 28.51
C SER A 72 7.62 4.05 29.44
N PHE A 73 8.62 3.28 29.07
CA PHE A 73 9.18 2.28 29.96
C PHE A 73 10.15 2.92 30.93
N THR A 74 10.07 2.49 32.19
CA THR A 74 10.94 2.87 33.32
C THR A 74 11.46 1.61 34.00
N ASP A 75 12.50 1.75 34.83
CA ASP A 75 12.92 0.73 35.82
C ASP A 75 13.10 -0.69 35.26
N PHE A 76 14.14 -0.89 34.47
CA PHE A 76 14.46 -2.21 33.92
C PHE A 76 15.22 -3.05 34.90
N ILE A 77 14.63 -4.19 35.33
CA ILE A 77 15.26 -5.18 36.22
C ILE A 77 15.47 -6.47 35.39
N TYR A 78 16.72 -6.89 35.29
CA TYR A 78 17.12 -8.12 34.60
C TYR A 78 17.41 -9.21 35.64
N ASP A 79 16.72 -10.32 35.53
CA ASP A 79 16.91 -11.51 36.34
C ASP A 79 16.98 -12.72 35.39
N GLU A 80 18.21 -13.20 35.12
CA GLU A 80 18.52 -14.26 34.16
C GLU A 80 17.77 -14.09 32.82
N GLU A 81 16.70 -14.86 32.62
CA GLU A 81 15.88 -14.84 31.39
C GLU A 81 14.69 -13.86 31.48
N LEU A 82 14.39 -13.33 32.66
CA LEU A 82 13.24 -12.45 32.92
C LEU A 82 13.67 -10.99 32.90
N LEU A 83 13.02 -10.21 32.03
CA LEU A 83 13.02 -8.74 32.09
C LEU A 83 11.73 -8.28 32.77
N THR A 84 11.86 -7.61 33.91
CA THR A 84 10.77 -6.84 34.51
C THR A 84 10.95 -5.37 34.14
N ALA A 85 9.96 -4.77 33.51
CA ALA A 85 9.98 -3.36 33.11
C ALA A 85 8.79 -2.60 33.73
N GLY A 86 9.08 -1.48 34.34
CA GLY A 86 8.06 -0.51 34.74
C GLY A 86 7.47 0.15 33.48
N LEU A 87 6.19 0.44 33.49
CA LEU A 87 5.52 1.16 32.39
C LEU A 87 4.72 2.32 32.98
N PHE A 88 5.16 3.53 32.72
CA PHE A 88 4.35 4.73 32.93
C PHE A 88 3.43 4.91 31.74
N ILE A 89 2.13 5.08 31.95
CA ILE A 89 1.10 5.17 30.90
C ILE A 89 0.69 6.62 30.68
N GLY A 90 0.53 7.37 31.75
CA GLY A 90 0.11 8.77 31.71
C GLY A 90 -1.39 8.94 31.47
N THR A 91 -1.78 10.16 31.12
CA THR A 91 -3.16 10.50 30.77
C THR A 91 -3.42 10.28 29.29
N GLN A 92 -4.65 9.87 28.95
CA GLN A 92 -5.10 9.90 27.55
C GLN A 92 -5.33 11.35 27.14
N TRP A 93 -4.78 11.73 26.01
CA TRP A 93 -4.91 13.07 25.47
C TRP A 93 -6.15 13.17 24.60
N ASP A 94 -6.87 14.28 24.71
CA ASP A 94 -8.04 14.58 23.91
C ASP A 94 -7.79 15.76 22.97
N TRP A 95 -8.59 15.86 21.92
CA TRP A 95 -8.69 17.06 21.11
C TRP A 95 -9.54 18.12 21.82
N ALA A 96 -9.00 19.31 22.01
CA ALA A 96 -9.79 20.47 22.38
C ALA A 96 -10.49 21.04 21.15
N ASN A 97 -9.70 21.30 20.10
CA ASN A 97 -10.21 21.87 18.85
C ASN A 97 -9.24 21.56 17.69
N LEU A 98 -9.81 21.08 16.58
CA LEU A 98 -9.11 20.92 15.31
C LEU A 98 -9.64 21.99 14.33
N ARG A 99 -8.86 23.06 14.13
CA ARG A 99 -9.23 24.24 13.34
C ARG A 99 -8.77 24.08 11.88
N TYR A 100 -9.40 24.83 10.98
CA TYR A 100 -9.04 24.94 9.57
C TYR A 100 -9.32 26.34 9.04
N GLN A 101 -8.76 26.67 7.87
CA GLN A 101 -9.03 27.94 7.23
C GLN A 101 -10.40 27.90 6.50
N ALA A 102 -11.17 29.00 6.56
CA ALA A 102 -12.47 29.07 5.89
C ALA A 102 -12.39 28.76 4.37
N ALA A 103 -11.26 29.09 3.73
CA ALA A 103 -11.00 28.77 2.32
C ALA A 103 -10.94 27.26 2.01
N ASP A 104 -10.68 26.42 3.01
CA ASP A 104 -10.53 24.99 2.86
C ASP A 104 -11.80 24.20 3.24
N GLU A 105 -12.84 24.90 3.72
CA GLU A 105 -14.10 24.29 4.16
C GLU A 105 -14.72 23.39 3.09
N VAL A 106 -14.73 23.84 1.83
CA VAL A 106 -15.29 23.09 0.71
C VAL A 106 -14.58 21.73 0.52
N ILE A 107 -13.25 21.69 0.65
CA ILE A 107 -12.47 20.46 0.53
C ILE A 107 -12.79 19.53 1.69
N LEU A 108 -12.77 20.06 2.90
CA LEU A 108 -13.09 19.31 4.11
C LEU A 108 -14.49 18.70 4.07
N GLN A 109 -15.48 19.45 3.59
CA GLN A 109 -16.82 18.92 3.38
C GLN A 109 -16.86 17.79 2.34
N LYS A 110 -16.08 17.90 1.26
CA LYS A 110 -16.02 16.86 0.20
C LYS A 110 -15.49 15.52 0.69
N ILE A 111 -14.51 15.53 1.59
CA ILE A 111 -14.00 14.32 2.22
C ILE A 111 -14.83 13.87 3.44
N GLY A 112 -15.90 14.60 3.78
CA GLY A 112 -16.79 14.25 4.89
C GLY A 112 -16.29 14.66 6.28
N PHE A 113 -15.27 15.52 6.36
CA PHE A 113 -14.77 16.04 7.64
C PHE A 113 -15.88 16.76 8.42
N ARG A 114 -15.94 16.48 9.72
CA ARG A 114 -16.84 17.17 10.66
C ARG A 114 -16.12 17.33 12.00
N GLU A 115 -16.01 18.56 12.48
CA GLU A 115 -15.35 18.89 13.76
C GLU A 115 -15.86 18.04 14.94
N LYS A 116 -17.14 17.73 14.99
CA LYS A 116 -17.75 16.93 16.06
C LYS A 116 -17.19 15.50 16.21
N PHE A 117 -16.50 15.00 15.20
CA PHE A 117 -15.85 13.68 15.27
C PHE A 117 -14.49 13.73 15.96
N TYR A 118 -13.91 14.92 16.09
CA TYR A 118 -12.60 15.17 16.69
C TYR A 118 -12.71 15.90 18.03
N ASN A 119 -13.38 17.04 18.06
CA ASN A 119 -13.43 17.92 19.24
C ASN A 119 -13.99 17.20 20.48
N GLY A 120 -13.24 17.21 21.59
CA GLY A 120 -13.55 16.51 22.83
C GLY A 120 -13.47 14.97 22.73
N LYS A 121 -12.78 14.43 21.73
CA LYS A 121 -12.54 12.99 21.57
C LYS A 121 -11.08 12.68 21.82
N PRO A 122 -10.75 11.42 22.21
CA PRO A 122 -9.37 10.99 22.35
C PRO A 122 -8.54 11.28 21.11
N PHE A 123 -7.33 11.79 21.32
CA PHE A 123 -6.37 11.98 20.25
C PHE A 123 -5.90 10.63 19.71
N ARG A 124 -6.14 10.39 18.44
CA ARG A 124 -5.72 9.18 17.74
C ARG A 124 -4.88 9.53 16.53
N PRO A 125 -3.57 9.32 16.58
CA PRO A 125 -2.66 9.67 15.49
C PRO A 125 -3.05 9.06 14.15
N ASP A 126 -3.53 7.81 14.14
CA ASP A 126 -3.91 7.11 12.90
C ASP A 126 -5.12 7.77 12.22
N GLU A 127 -6.13 8.22 12.99
CA GLU A 127 -7.29 8.93 12.43
C GLU A 127 -6.89 10.27 11.82
N ILE A 128 -5.89 10.93 12.42
CA ILE A 128 -5.35 12.18 11.87
C ILE A 128 -4.52 11.92 10.61
N THR A 129 -3.67 10.89 10.61
CA THR A 129 -2.91 10.51 9.41
C THR A 129 -3.87 10.21 8.27
N GLN A 130 -4.90 9.41 8.51
CA GLN A 130 -5.92 9.11 7.50
C GLN A 130 -6.62 10.39 7.00
N LEU A 131 -6.99 11.32 7.88
CA LEU A 131 -7.59 12.61 7.49
C LEU A 131 -6.66 13.40 6.57
N LEU A 132 -5.37 13.50 6.91
CA LEU A 132 -4.41 14.24 6.11
C LEU A 132 -4.17 13.57 4.75
N ASP A 133 -4.11 12.23 4.72
CA ASP A 133 -3.98 11.46 3.49
C ASP A 133 -5.22 11.61 2.58
N GLU A 134 -6.42 11.59 3.14
CA GLU A 134 -7.68 11.82 2.40
C GLU A 134 -7.73 13.24 1.80
N LEU A 135 -7.26 14.25 2.55
CA LEU A 135 -7.16 15.62 2.06
C LEU A 135 -6.14 15.75 0.94
N LEU A 136 -4.96 15.14 1.09
CA LEU A 136 -3.91 15.14 0.08
C LEU A 136 -4.39 14.44 -1.19
N ASN A 137 -4.93 13.25 -1.06
CA ASN A 137 -5.48 12.46 -2.16
C ASN A 137 -6.60 13.22 -2.92
N TYR A 138 -7.48 13.89 -2.18
CA TYR A 138 -8.47 14.77 -2.81
C TYR A 138 -7.82 15.88 -3.64
N CYS A 139 -6.79 16.55 -3.12
CA CYS A 139 -6.10 17.61 -3.86
C CYS A 139 -5.40 17.04 -5.11
N GLU A 140 -4.68 15.95 -5.01
CA GLU A 140 -3.96 15.31 -6.10
C GLU A 140 -4.90 14.83 -7.21
N ASN A 141 -6.10 14.38 -6.87
CA ASN A 141 -7.12 13.98 -7.84
C ASN A 141 -7.98 15.14 -8.38
N ASN A 142 -7.74 16.36 -7.90
CA ASN A 142 -8.41 17.56 -8.39
C ASN A 142 -7.44 18.60 -8.96
N GLY A 143 -6.32 18.13 -9.52
CA GLY A 143 -5.39 18.96 -10.29
C GLY A 143 -4.24 19.55 -9.49
N TYR A 144 -4.03 19.15 -8.26
CA TYR A 144 -2.98 19.69 -7.40
C TYR A 144 -1.96 18.63 -6.94
N PRO A 145 -1.17 18.04 -7.88
CA PRO A 145 -0.20 16.98 -7.55
C PRO A 145 0.92 17.43 -6.60
N PHE A 146 1.10 18.74 -6.44
CA PHE A 146 2.11 19.31 -5.54
C PHE A 146 1.49 19.88 -4.28
N ALA A 147 0.26 19.51 -3.96
CA ALA A 147 -0.38 19.93 -2.72
C ALA A 147 0.41 19.42 -1.50
N ALA A 148 0.33 20.18 -0.42
CA ALA A 148 0.87 19.79 0.87
C ALA A 148 -0.19 19.99 1.94
N VAL A 149 -0.40 18.97 2.76
CA VAL A 149 -1.34 19.02 3.88
C VAL A 149 -0.58 18.74 5.16
N ARG A 150 -0.78 19.56 6.18
CA ARG A 150 -0.12 19.39 7.47
C ARG A 150 -0.97 19.88 8.62
N LEU A 151 -0.68 19.39 9.81
CA LEU A 151 -1.07 20.02 11.05
C LEU A 151 -0.01 21.03 11.47
N ASP A 152 -0.47 22.15 12.02
CA ASP A 152 0.39 23.22 12.53
C ASP A 152 -0.29 23.92 13.72
N SER A 153 0.41 24.88 14.31
CA SER A 153 -0.11 25.71 15.40
C SER A 153 -0.60 24.88 16.61
N PHE A 154 0.20 23.88 16.98
CA PHE A 154 -0.09 23.05 18.14
C PHE A 154 -0.04 23.87 19.42
N SER A 155 -1.07 23.70 20.25
CA SER A 155 -1.09 24.21 21.61
C SER A 155 -1.81 23.24 22.53
N ILE A 156 -1.46 23.30 23.81
CA ILE A 156 -2.05 22.47 24.85
C ILE A 156 -2.76 23.41 25.80
N ASN A 157 -4.02 23.15 26.11
CA ASN A 157 -4.75 23.92 27.11
C ASN A 157 -4.47 23.42 28.54
N GLU A 158 -5.00 24.12 29.55
CA GLU A 158 -4.83 23.76 30.95
C GLU A 158 -5.43 22.40 31.31
N GLN A 159 -6.39 21.91 30.54
CA GLN A 159 -7.03 20.61 30.70
C GLN A 159 -6.26 19.49 30.00
N LYS A 160 -5.01 19.72 29.54
CA LYS A 160 -4.18 18.78 28.76
C LYS A 160 -4.83 18.33 27.44
N GLN A 161 -5.61 19.19 26.80
CA GLN A 161 -6.20 18.91 25.51
C GLN A 161 -5.41 19.59 24.37
N LEU A 162 -5.32 18.91 23.24
CA LEU A 162 -4.58 19.38 22.06
C LEU A 162 -5.45 20.30 21.19
N ASN A 163 -4.87 21.43 20.79
CA ASN A 163 -5.37 22.24 19.68
C ASN A 163 -4.39 22.15 18.52
N ALA A 164 -4.89 22.06 17.29
CA ALA A 164 -4.08 22.19 16.08
C ALA A 164 -4.89 22.83 14.96
N GLY A 165 -4.18 23.29 13.92
CA GLY A 165 -4.76 23.76 12.67
C GLY A 165 -4.43 22.84 11.53
N ILE A 166 -5.40 22.54 10.66
CA ILE A 166 -5.20 21.90 9.36
C ILE A 166 -4.84 23.01 8.36
N TYR A 167 -3.73 22.81 7.65
CA TYR A 167 -3.23 23.73 6.63
C TYR A 167 -3.07 22.99 5.31
N ILE A 168 -3.75 23.50 4.27
CA ILE A 168 -3.70 22.96 2.93
C ILE A 168 -3.03 23.99 2.02
N THR A 169 -1.91 23.60 1.42
CA THR A 169 -1.22 24.39 0.39
C THR A 169 -1.39 23.68 -0.93
N LYS A 170 -2.23 24.20 -1.83
CA LYS A 170 -2.56 23.52 -3.11
C LYS A 170 -1.47 23.64 -4.16
N ASN A 171 -0.70 24.75 -4.14
CA ASN A 171 0.22 25.12 -5.22
C ASN A 171 -0.51 25.30 -6.58
N ASP A 172 0.19 25.09 -7.71
CA ASP A 172 -0.39 25.30 -9.03
C ASP A 172 -1.36 24.20 -9.43
N LEU A 173 -2.44 24.61 -10.11
CA LEU A 173 -3.33 23.68 -10.81
C LEU A 173 -2.63 23.16 -12.06
N ILE A 174 -2.51 21.84 -12.17
CA ILE A 174 -1.84 21.15 -13.27
C ILE A 174 -2.88 20.52 -14.21
N THR A 175 -2.65 20.66 -15.51
CA THR A 175 -3.41 19.97 -16.55
C THR A 175 -2.51 19.04 -17.35
N ILE A 176 -2.99 17.84 -17.66
CA ILE A 176 -2.33 16.93 -18.59
C ILE A 176 -2.63 17.42 -20.01
N ASP A 177 -1.62 17.84 -20.73
CA ASP A 177 -1.74 18.41 -22.07
C ASP A 177 -1.58 17.36 -23.17
N SER A 178 -0.72 16.36 -22.94
CA SER A 178 -0.37 15.39 -23.99
C SER A 178 0.11 14.05 -23.43
N ILE A 179 -0.07 13.01 -24.24
CA ILE A 179 0.52 11.69 -24.07
C ILE A 179 1.45 11.43 -25.24
N VAL A 180 2.70 11.12 -24.96
CA VAL A 180 3.75 10.86 -25.95
C VAL A 180 4.20 9.40 -25.85
N VAL A 181 4.02 8.65 -26.93
CA VAL A 181 4.50 7.27 -27.05
C VAL A 181 5.94 7.28 -27.54
N LYS A 182 6.81 6.58 -26.82
CA LYS A 182 8.21 6.26 -27.17
C LYS A 182 8.34 4.76 -27.36
N GLY A 183 9.26 4.33 -28.24
CA GLY A 183 9.51 2.91 -28.56
C GLY A 183 8.98 2.53 -29.93
N ASP A 184 8.81 1.23 -30.17
CA ASP A 184 8.43 0.66 -31.47
C ASP A 184 6.93 0.31 -31.59
N ALA A 185 6.14 0.59 -30.56
CA ALA A 185 4.72 0.34 -30.58
C ALA A 185 3.98 1.26 -31.55
N SER A 186 3.32 0.67 -32.54
CA SER A 186 2.41 1.39 -33.44
C SER A 186 1.01 1.41 -32.83
N ILE A 187 0.65 2.54 -32.22
CA ILE A 187 -0.65 2.72 -31.55
C ILE A 187 -1.10 4.17 -31.65
N SER A 188 -2.38 4.38 -31.88
CA SER A 188 -2.97 5.70 -31.98
C SER A 188 -3.02 6.40 -30.62
N ASN A 189 -2.52 7.64 -30.54
CA ASN A 189 -2.62 8.46 -29.32
C ASN A 189 -4.08 8.65 -28.89
N LYS A 190 -5.01 8.76 -29.86
CA LYS A 190 -6.44 8.88 -29.56
C LYS A 190 -6.99 7.62 -28.89
N PHE A 191 -6.57 6.44 -29.34
CA PHE A 191 -6.96 5.19 -28.68
C PHE A 191 -6.40 5.13 -27.27
N LEU A 192 -5.10 5.38 -27.11
CA LEU A 192 -4.45 5.35 -25.80
C LEU A 192 -5.07 6.34 -24.81
N SER A 193 -5.31 7.59 -25.23
CA SER A 193 -5.94 8.58 -24.35
C SER A 193 -7.31 8.09 -23.88
N ASN A 194 -8.14 7.61 -24.80
CA ASN A 194 -9.47 7.10 -24.45
C ASN A 194 -9.40 5.84 -23.56
N TYR A 195 -8.50 4.91 -23.88
CA TYR A 195 -8.34 3.67 -23.14
C TYR A 195 -7.84 3.93 -21.70
N LEU A 196 -6.90 4.84 -21.56
CA LEU A 196 -6.38 5.27 -20.27
C LEU A 196 -7.32 6.21 -19.51
N GLY A 197 -8.39 6.70 -20.18
CA GLY A 197 -9.43 7.53 -19.57
C GLY A 197 -9.14 9.02 -19.59
N PHE A 198 -8.16 9.50 -20.36
CA PHE A 198 -7.82 10.91 -20.49
C PHE A 198 -8.56 11.60 -21.66
N ARG A 199 -9.13 12.78 -21.40
CA ARG A 199 -9.75 13.66 -22.39
C ARG A 199 -8.92 14.93 -22.56
N LEU A 200 -7.79 14.79 -23.23
CA LEU A 200 -6.77 15.85 -23.32
C LEU A 200 -7.26 17.13 -24.01
N PRO A 201 -6.97 18.34 -23.45
CA PRO A 201 -6.33 18.56 -22.17
C PRO A 201 -7.27 18.19 -21.01
N ASP A 202 -6.74 17.59 -19.94
CA ASP A 202 -7.51 17.13 -18.78
C ASP A 202 -6.90 17.61 -17.47
N ILE A 203 -7.70 17.75 -16.43
CA ILE A 203 -7.18 18.06 -15.10
C ILE A 203 -6.35 16.87 -14.59
N TYR A 204 -5.20 17.14 -13.98
CA TYR A 204 -4.38 16.10 -13.39
C TYR A 204 -5.14 15.30 -12.32
N GLN A 205 -5.05 14.00 -12.41
CA GLN A 205 -5.64 13.07 -11.45
C GLN A 205 -4.63 11.97 -11.14
N GLU A 206 -4.13 11.92 -9.90
CA GLU A 206 -3.11 10.96 -9.48
C GLU A 206 -3.56 9.52 -9.67
N ASP A 207 -4.82 9.20 -9.31
CA ASP A 207 -5.36 7.84 -9.47
C ASP A 207 -5.36 7.37 -10.94
N ALA A 208 -5.71 8.27 -11.88
CA ALA A 208 -5.70 7.95 -13.30
C ALA A 208 -4.27 7.71 -13.80
N VAL A 209 -3.33 8.52 -13.34
CA VAL A 209 -1.91 8.42 -13.70
C VAL A 209 -1.29 7.15 -13.11
N SER A 210 -1.52 6.88 -11.85
CA SER A 210 -1.02 5.68 -11.17
C SER A 210 -1.59 4.38 -11.77
N ALA A 211 -2.80 4.42 -12.35
CA ALA A 211 -3.43 3.28 -13.00
C ALA A 211 -2.87 2.99 -14.41
N ILE A 212 -2.04 3.86 -15.00
CA ILE A 212 -1.55 3.71 -16.38
C ILE A 212 -0.89 2.36 -16.62
N THR A 213 0.11 2.00 -15.81
CA THR A 213 0.85 0.73 -15.97
C THR A 213 -0.06 -0.48 -15.87
N SER A 214 -0.99 -0.49 -14.89
CA SER A 214 -1.97 -1.57 -14.75
C SER A 214 -2.84 -1.71 -16.01
N ARG A 215 -3.41 -0.61 -16.50
CA ARG A 215 -4.24 -0.60 -17.70
C ARG A 215 -3.47 -1.01 -18.95
N LEU A 216 -2.22 -0.54 -19.12
CA LEU A 216 -1.38 -0.95 -20.25
C LEU A 216 -1.07 -2.44 -20.25
N SER A 217 -0.92 -3.06 -19.06
CA SER A 217 -0.67 -4.49 -18.92
C SER A 217 -1.83 -5.37 -19.38
N GLU A 218 -3.05 -4.83 -19.44
CA GLU A 218 -4.25 -5.52 -19.95
C GLU A 218 -4.27 -5.63 -21.49
N LEU A 219 -3.46 -4.83 -22.18
CA LEU A 219 -3.38 -4.85 -23.65
C LEU A 219 -2.41 -5.94 -24.13
N PRO A 220 -2.90 -7.02 -24.77
CA PRO A 220 -2.04 -8.16 -25.12
C PRO A 220 -0.98 -7.83 -26.17
N PHE A 221 -1.21 -6.80 -26.99
CA PHE A 221 -0.35 -6.39 -28.09
C PHE A 221 0.68 -5.31 -27.74
N LEU A 222 0.72 -4.88 -26.48
CA LEU A 222 1.69 -3.92 -25.94
C LEU A 222 2.41 -4.47 -24.71
N SER A 223 3.60 -3.96 -24.48
CA SER A 223 4.30 -4.08 -23.20
C SER A 223 5.01 -2.78 -22.88
N GLU A 224 5.02 -2.39 -21.61
CA GLU A 224 5.90 -1.32 -21.14
C GLU A 224 7.35 -1.82 -21.08
N GLU A 225 8.25 -1.13 -21.76
CA GLU A 225 9.71 -1.40 -21.66
C GLU A 225 10.28 -0.75 -20.39
N ARG A 226 9.74 0.38 -20.01
CA ARG A 226 10.04 1.10 -18.75
C ARG A 226 8.76 1.75 -18.26
N SER A 227 8.63 1.89 -16.96
CA SER A 227 7.49 2.59 -16.35
C SER A 227 7.26 3.96 -16.99
N SER A 228 6.00 4.32 -17.14
CA SER A 228 5.58 5.62 -17.63
C SER A 228 6.24 6.74 -16.82
N GLN A 229 6.56 7.85 -17.50
CA GLN A 229 7.19 9.01 -16.89
C GLN A 229 6.31 10.23 -17.12
N ILE A 230 6.24 11.10 -16.11
CA ILE A 230 5.51 12.36 -16.21
C ILE A 230 6.52 13.49 -16.14
N GLN A 231 6.42 14.39 -17.09
CA GLN A 231 7.20 15.62 -17.10
C GLN A 231 6.28 16.81 -16.85
N PHE A 232 6.53 17.48 -15.74
CA PHE A 232 5.85 18.71 -15.40
C PHE A 232 6.62 19.90 -15.98
N ARG A 233 5.90 20.81 -16.62
CA ARG A 233 6.42 22.09 -17.12
C ARG A 233 5.39 23.17 -16.84
N ASP A 234 5.77 24.19 -16.08
CA ASP A 234 4.87 25.27 -15.66
C ASP A 234 3.59 24.66 -15.03
N LYS A 235 2.43 24.85 -15.67
CA LYS A 235 1.13 24.34 -15.20
C LYS A 235 0.61 23.16 -16.01
N THR A 236 1.48 22.50 -16.76
CA THR A 236 1.12 21.35 -17.59
C THR A 236 1.93 20.11 -17.24
N ALA A 237 1.39 18.95 -17.57
CA ALA A 237 2.04 17.66 -17.45
C ALA A 237 1.94 16.90 -18.78
N THR A 238 3.08 16.39 -19.23
CA THR A 238 3.16 15.48 -20.39
C THR A 238 3.46 14.07 -19.90
N ILE A 239 2.68 13.09 -20.32
CA ILE A 239 2.88 11.67 -19.99
C ILE A 239 3.69 11.01 -21.10
N PHE A 240 4.82 10.42 -20.77
CA PHE A 240 5.66 9.64 -21.68
C PHE A 240 5.47 8.15 -21.42
N LEU A 241 5.00 7.42 -22.41
CA LEU A 241 4.77 5.98 -22.40
C LEU A 241 5.87 5.28 -23.21
N ASN A 242 6.69 4.46 -22.57
CA ASN A 242 7.74 3.69 -23.25
C ASN A 242 7.17 2.32 -23.63
N LEU A 243 6.62 2.22 -24.84
CA LEU A 243 5.85 1.06 -25.28
C LEU A 243 6.58 0.26 -26.36
N LYS A 244 6.55 -1.05 -26.19
CA LYS A 244 7.06 -2.03 -27.14
C LYS A 244 5.93 -2.84 -27.74
N LYS A 245 6.01 -3.09 -29.04
CA LYS A 245 5.07 -3.96 -29.73
C LYS A 245 5.23 -5.40 -29.22
N ARG A 246 4.10 -6.06 -28.94
CA ARG A 246 4.04 -7.47 -28.58
C ARG A 246 3.21 -8.21 -29.62
N ASN A 247 3.69 -9.35 -30.10
CA ASN A 247 2.95 -10.20 -31.03
C ASN A 247 1.87 -10.96 -30.24
N ALA A 248 0.62 -10.58 -30.45
CA ALA A 248 -0.54 -11.19 -29.81
C ALA A 248 -1.53 -11.79 -30.80
N SER A 249 -1.24 -11.70 -32.12
CA SER A 249 -2.05 -12.34 -33.15
C SER A 249 -1.65 -13.81 -33.31
N ASN A 250 -2.63 -14.68 -33.40
CA ASN A 250 -2.43 -16.12 -33.60
C ASN A 250 -3.35 -16.66 -34.68
N PHE A 251 -2.89 -17.74 -35.31
CA PHE A 251 -3.63 -18.49 -36.29
C PHE A 251 -3.64 -19.95 -35.86
N ASP A 252 -4.83 -20.51 -35.71
CA ASP A 252 -5.05 -21.91 -35.41
C ASP A 252 -5.76 -22.58 -36.58
N PHE A 253 -5.28 -23.76 -36.98
CA PHE A 253 -5.85 -24.53 -38.07
C PHE A 253 -5.99 -26.00 -37.68
N ILE A 254 -7.19 -26.54 -37.80
CA ILE A 254 -7.52 -27.93 -37.49
C ILE A 254 -7.95 -28.62 -38.77
N LEU A 255 -7.26 -29.70 -39.16
CA LEU A 255 -7.66 -30.57 -40.24
C LEU A 255 -8.24 -31.89 -39.66
N GLY A 256 -9.48 -32.17 -40.01
CA GLY A 256 -10.14 -33.45 -39.71
C GLY A 256 -10.28 -34.31 -40.95
N VAL A 257 -10.00 -35.60 -40.84
CA VAL A 257 -10.28 -36.58 -41.88
C VAL A 257 -11.26 -37.60 -41.32
N LEU A 258 -12.46 -37.62 -41.92
CA LEU A 258 -13.50 -38.56 -41.55
C LEU A 258 -13.65 -39.63 -42.60
N PRO A 259 -13.59 -40.94 -42.26
CA PRO A 259 -13.95 -41.99 -43.20
C PRO A 259 -15.44 -41.89 -43.51
N ASN A 260 -15.78 -41.63 -44.77
CA ASN A 260 -17.18 -41.59 -45.17
C ASN A 260 -17.75 -42.99 -45.20
N SER A 261 -18.80 -43.20 -44.40
CA SER A 261 -19.38 -44.52 -44.18
C SER A 261 -19.90 -45.17 -45.47
N SER A 262 -19.46 -46.37 -45.66
CA SER A 262 -20.16 -47.50 -46.23
C SER A 262 -20.43 -47.61 -47.76
N THR A 263 -20.29 -46.59 -48.61
CA THR A 263 -20.73 -46.83 -50.01
C THR A 263 -19.78 -46.31 -51.11
N THR A 264 -18.80 -45.47 -50.87
CA THR A 264 -18.00 -44.91 -51.99
C THR A 264 -16.50 -44.76 -51.75
N GLY A 265 -15.92 -45.20 -50.64
CA GLY A 265 -14.48 -45.14 -50.41
C GLY A 265 -13.82 -43.74 -50.46
N LYS A 266 -14.60 -42.67 -50.38
CA LYS A 266 -14.10 -41.30 -50.44
C LYS A 266 -13.86 -40.81 -49.01
N LEU A 267 -12.70 -40.20 -48.80
CA LEU A 267 -12.36 -39.51 -47.53
C LEU A 267 -13.02 -38.10 -47.53
N LEU A 268 -13.69 -37.79 -46.47
CA LEU A 268 -14.16 -36.44 -46.20
C LEU A 268 -13.09 -35.69 -45.44
N VAL A 269 -12.55 -34.63 -46.04
CA VAL A 269 -11.58 -33.75 -45.35
C VAL A 269 -12.37 -32.52 -44.91
N THR A 270 -12.30 -32.26 -43.62
CA THR A 270 -12.86 -31.03 -43.00
C THR A 270 -11.70 -30.20 -42.47
N GLY A 271 -11.83 -28.88 -42.60
CA GLY A 271 -10.85 -27.96 -42.05
C GLY A 271 -11.56 -26.81 -41.38
N GLU A 272 -11.05 -26.40 -40.22
CA GLU A 272 -11.45 -25.24 -39.48
C GLU A 272 -10.22 -24.35 -39.25
N GLY A 273 -10.32 -23.06 -39.59
CA GLY A 273 -9.24 -22.09 -39.34
C GLY A 273 -9.77 -20.94 -38.51
N GLN A 274 -9.04 -20.60 -37.44
CA GLN A 274 -9.33 -19.45 -36.60
C GLN A 274 -8.15 -18.47 -36.66
N LEU A 275 -8.42 -17.22 -36.98
CA LEU A 275 -7.45 -16.14 -37.04
C LEU A 275 -7.84 -15.06 -36.03
N ASN A 276 -7.02 -14.85 -35.01
CA ASN A 276 -7.18 -13.79 -34.04
C ASN A 276 -6.13 -12.70 -34.33
N LEU A 277 -6.61 -11.54 -34.72
CA LEU A 277 -5.75 -10.38 -35.03
C LEU A 277 -5.90 -9.35 -33.90
N ASN A 278 -4.80 -8.98 -33.29
CA ASN A 278 -4.77 -7.96 -32.25
C ASN A 278 -3.98 -6.75 -32.75
N ASN A 279 -4.64 -5.60 -32.82
CA ASN A 279 -4.10 -4.31 -33.23
C ASN A 279 -3.41 -4.36 -34.64
N PRO A 280 -4.02 -4.96 -35.69
CA PRO A 280 -3.38 -5.12 -37.00
C PRO A 280 -3.08 -3.78 -37.69
N PHE A 281 -3.88 -2.74 -37.44
CA PHE A 281 -3.74 -1.42 -38.03
C PHE A 281 -3.26 -0.33 -37.07
N GLY A 282 -2.91 -0.69 -35.81
CA GLY A 282 -2.39 0.27 -34.83
C GLY A 282 -3.45 1.20 -34.23
N ARG A 283 -4.74 0.81 -34.27
CA ARG A 283 -5.84 1.62 -33.72
C ARG A 283 -6.48 1.05 -32.47
N GLY A 284 -5.92 -0.07 -31.95
CA GLY A 284 -6.41 -0.77 -30.77
C GLY A 284 -7.53 -1.78 -31.06
N GLU A 285 -7.67 -2.20 -32.29
CA GLU A 285 -8.66 -3.18 -32.73
C GLU A 285 -8.26 -4.61 -32.30
N THR A 286 -9.26 -5.41 -31.91
CA THR A 286 -9.12 -6.83 -31.53
C THR A 286 -10.14 -7.68 -32.24
#